data_a549305e50d6096e1b582f47b2e268b4
#
_entry.id   a549305e50d6096e1b582f47b2e268b4
#
_cell.length_a   1.000
_cell.length_b   1.000
_cell.length_c   1.000
_cell.angle_alpha   90.00
_cell.angle_beta   90.00
_cell.angle_gamma   90.00
#
_symmetry.space_group_name_H-M   'P 1'
#
loop_
_entity.id
_entity.type
_entity.pdbx_description
1 polymer ?
#
loop_
_entity_poly.entity_id
_entity_poly.type
_entity_poly.pdbx_seq_one_letter_code
_entity_poly.pdbx_strand_id
1 'polypeptide(L)'
;MIKKDRMPKVTIRGEYFGNRTLPSLNDYLTEVGRNPKAGARFKSDYTKPCISAIRRCLRGWKVTRPPVILHYKFFERKKGHRRDVMNIFSLADKFFEDALQMAGVIENDNPDWIENTTHEFAWIDDEPYIEVEIEERGTGNDTESNDIKTFKDTQKGHHTSGSIRKVWRSEVIGKNL
;
A
#
# COMPACT_ATOMS: atom_id res chain seq x y z
N MET A 1 -7.59 26.78 22.75
CA MET A 1 -6.56 26.40 21.76
C MET A 1 -6.65 24.88 21.59
N ILE A 2 -7.37 24.41 20.56
CA ILE A 2 -7.56 22.96 20.29
C ILE A 2 -6.21 22.45 19.81
N LYS A 3 -5.55 21.58 20.58
CA LYS A 3 -4.39 20.85 20.12
C LYS A 3 -4.86 20.02 18.91
N LYS A 4 -4.40 20.40 17.72
CA LYS A 4 -4.55 19.57 16.53
C LYS A 4 -3.82 18.27 16.86
N ASP A 5 -4.59 17.21 17.14
CA ASP A 5 -4.02 15.90 17.43
C ASP A 5 -3.12 15.52 16.25
N ARG A 6 -1.83 15.36 16.57
CA ARG A 6 -0.81 15.05 15.57
C ARG A 6 -1.05 13.62 15.12
N MET A 7 -1.32 13.42 13.83
CA MET A 7 -1.49 12.07 13.27
C MET A 7 -0.33 11.17 13.68
N PRO A 8 -0.59 9.93 14.10
CA PRO A 8 0.45 8.96 14.37
C PRO A 8 1.35 8.78 13.14
N LYS A 9 2.67 8.83 13.38
CA LYS A 9 3.65 8.81 12.30
C LYS A 9 4.74 7.77 12.56
N VAL A 10 5.06 7.00 11.52
CA VAL A 10 6.15 6.02 11.50
C VAL A 10 7.24 6.49 10.55
N THR A 11 8.50 6.43 10.99
CA THR A 11 9.66 6.69 10.15
C THR A 11 10.46 5.40 9.95
N ILE A 12 10.62 4.99 8.69
CA ILE A 12 11.38 3.81 8.28
C ILE A 12 12.66 4.28 7.60
N ARG A 13 13.81 3.89 8.13
CA ARG A 13 15.11 4.26 7.61
C ARG A 13 15.80 3.09 6.92
N GLY A 14 16.62 3.38 5.91
CA GLY A 14 17.32 2.37 5.11
C GLY A 14 18.29 1.49 5.89
N GLU A 15 18.80 1.95 7.02
CA GLU A 15 19.71 1.20 7.88
C GLU A 15 19.12 -0.12 8.42
N TYR A 16 17.80 -0.24 8.47
CA TYR A 16 17.14 -1.48 8.90
C TYR A 16 17.23 -2.62 7.89
N PHE A 17 17.60 -2.30 6.66
CA PHE A 17 17.52 -3.24 5.54
C PHE A 17 18.89 -3.73 5.07
N GLY A 18 19.96 -3.30 5.71
CA GLY A 18 21.31 -3.50 5.18
C GLY A 18 21.55 -2.81 3.82
N ASN A 19 20.49 -2.24 3.25
CA ASN A 19 20.48 -1.42 2.06
C ASN A 19 20.04 0.00 2.44
N ARG A 20 20.34 0.98 1.60
CA ARG A 20 20.02 2.38 1.87
C ARG A 20 18.55 2.73 1.65
N THR A 21 17.77 1.82 1.05
CA THR A 21 16.36 2.00 0.71
C THR A 21 15.61 0.69 0.82
N LEU A 22 14.28 0.73 0.89
CA LEU A 22 13.45 -0.43 0.65
C LEU A 22 13.69 -0.98 -0.76
N PRO A 23 13.64 -2.30 -0.95
CA PRO A 23 13.80 -2.91 -2.26
C PRO A 23 12.67 -2.48 -3.20
N SER A 24 12.94 -2.56 -4.48
CA SER A 24 11.95 -2.36 -5.52
C SER A 24 11.16 -3.63 -5.82
N LEU A 25 10.02 -3.48 -6.50
CA LEU A 25 9.27 -4.63 -7.01
C LEU A 25 10.12 -5.52 -7.93
N ASN A 26 11.00 -4.93 -8.73
CA ASN A 26 11.91 -5.68 -9.60
C ASN A 26 12.90 -6.55 -8.80
N ASP A 27 13.39 -6.06 -7.66
CA ASP A 27 14.25 -6.85 -6.77
C ASP A 27 13.49 -8.07 -6.23
N TYR A 28 12.25 -7.86 -5.80
CA TYR A 28 11.38 -8.94 -5.32
C TYR A 28 11.07 -9.98 -6.40
N LEU A 29 10.68 -9.54 -7.60
CA LEU A 29 10.40 -10.44 -8.72
C LEU A 29 11.64 -11.25 -9.13
N THR A 30 12.82 -10.66 -9.08
CA THR A 30 14.10 -11.36 -9.31
C THR A 30 14.31 -12.48 -8.30
N GLU A 31 14.07 -12.22 -7.01
CA GLU A 31 14.24 -13.24 -5.96
C GLU A 31 13.17 -14.35 -6.08
N VAL A 32 11.92 -14.00 -6.34
CA VAL A 32 10.84 -14.99 -6.59
C VAL A 32 11.15 -15.86 -7.80
N GLY A 33 11.67 -15.27 -8.88
CA GLY A 33 12.05 -16.00 -10.10
C GLY A 33 13.19 -17.00 -9.88
N ARG A 34 14.07 -16.72 -8.92
CA ARG A 34 15.13 -17.67 -8.55
C ARG A 34 14.58 -18.88 -7.79
N ASN A 35 13.72 -18.65 -6.80
CA ASN A 35 13.17 -19.70 -5.97
C ASN A 35 11.97 -19.15 -5.16
N PRO A 36 10.80 -19.82 -5.13
CA PRO A 36 9.65 -19.40 -4.31
C PRO A 36 9.97 -19.21 -2.83
N LYS A 37 10.87 -20.02 -2.25
CA LYS A 37 11.33 -19.88 -0.86
C LYS A 37 12.13 -18.58 -0.66
N ALA A 38 12.88 -18.14 -1.68
CA ALA A 38 13.63 -16.89 -1.62
C ALA A 38 12.68 -15.68 -1.56
N GLY A 39 11.59 -15.70 -2.32
CA GLY A 39 10.55 -14.67 -2.26
C GLY A 39 9.90 -14.55 -0.88
N ALA A 40 9.56 -15.68 -0.26
CA ALA A 40 9.00 -15.71 1.11
C ALA A 40 10.00 -15.17 2.14
N ARG A 41 11.28 -15.55 2.04
CA ARG A 41 12.35 -15.02 2.88
C ARG A 41 12.51 -13.52 2.69
N PHE A 42 12.58 -13.06 1.46
CA PHE A 42 12.69 -11.65 1.12
C PHE A 42 11.56 -10.83 1.76
N LYS A 43 10.30 -11.27 1.59
CA LYS A 43 9.15 -10.64 2.25
C LYS A 43 9.35 -10.56 3.76
N SER A 44 9.69 -11.68 4.40
CA SER A 44 9.93 -11.72 5.85
C SER A 44 11.06 -10.77 6.29
N ASP A 45 12.15 -10.72 5.54
CA ASP A 45 13.32 -9.91 5.90
C ASP A 45 13.01 -8.41 5.84
N TYR A 46 12.19 -7.96 4.89
CA TYR A 46 11.83 -6.54 4.77
C TYR A 46 10.58 -6.12 5.57
N THR A 47 9.72 -7.04 5.96
CA THR A 47 8.61 -6.76 6.90
C THR A 47 9.12 -6.53 8.32
N LYS A 48 10.15 -7.25 8.78
CA LYS A 48 10.70 -7.12 10.14
C LYS A 48 11.16 -5.70 10.50
N PRO A 49 11.94 -5.00 9.65
CA PRO A 49 12.31 -3.61 9.90
C PRO A 49 11.11 -2.67 9.99
N CYS A 50 10.07 -2.89 9.17
CA CYS A 50 8.82 -2.13 9.28
C CYS A 50 8.15 -2.34 10.64
N ILE A 51 8.06 -3.60 11.12
CA ILE A 51 7.53 -3.91 12.45
C ILE A 51 8.35 -3.20 13.54
N SER A 52 9.68 -3.22 13.42
CA SER A 52 10.55 -2.55 14.40
C SER A 52 10.34 -1.04 14.42
N ALA A 53 10.20 -0.41 13.25
CA ALA A 53 9.90 1.02 13.12
C ALA A 53 8.53 1.36 13.72
N ILE A 54 7.50 0.57 13.40
CA ILE A 54 6.14 0.73 13.92
C ILE A 54 6.14 0.68 15.46
N ARG A 55 6.71 -0.36 16.05
CA ARG A 55 6.77 -0.53 17.51
C ARG A 55 7.50 0.61 18.19
N ARG A 56 8.61 1.07 17.61
CA ARG A 56 9.39 2.19 18.13
C ARG A 56 8.63 3.52 18.06
N CYS A 57 7.98 3.80 16.93
CA CYS A 57 7.32 5.09 16.71
C CYS A 57 5.96 5.19 17.38
N LEU A 58 5.15 4.13 17.28
CA LEU A 58 3.77 4.14 17.79
C LEU A 58 3.64 3.72 19.26
N ARG A 59 4.65 3.04 19.84
CA ARG A 59 4.71 2.70 21.28
C ARG A 59 3.44 2.05 21.83
N GLY A 60 2.85 1.13 21.08
CA GLY A 60 1.63 0.41 21.44
C GLY A 60 0.33 1.11 21.08
N TRP A 61 0.39 2.25 20.39
CA TRP A 61 -0.81 2.86 19.80
C TRP A 61 -1.46 1.89 18.79
N LYS A 62 -2.77 1.85 18.76
CA LYS A 62 -3.58 1.04 17.85
C LYS A 62 -4.64 1.88 17.20
N VAL A 63 -5.06 1.48 16.01
CA VAL A 63 -6.23 2.06 15.36
C VAL A 63 -7.47 1.73 16.19
N THR A 64 -8.23 2.76 16.53
CA THR A 64 -9.47 2.66 17.31
C THR A 64 -10.69 3.00 16.48
N ARG A 65 -10.51 3.69 15.38
CA ARG A 65 -11.57 4.15 14.48
C ARG A 65 -11.21 3.82 13.02
N PRO A 66 -11.32 2.55 12.61
CA PRO A 66 -11.12 2.18 11.21
C PRO A 66 -12.29 2.71 10.33
N PRO A 67 -12.11 2.83 9.01
CA PRO A 67 -10.86 2.62 8.31
C PRO A 67 -9.85 3.75 8.49
N VAL A 68 -8.60 3.50 8.07
CA VAL A 68 -7.54 4.52 8.04
C VAL A 68 -7.14 4.85 6.60
N ILE A 69 -6.53 6.03 6.42
CA ILE A 69 -5.75 6.36 5.23
C ILE A 69 -4.29 6.38 5.63
N LEU A 70 -3.45 5.75 4.79
CA LEU A 70 -2.00 5.74 4.96
C LEU A 70 -1.37 6.76 4.00
N HIS A 71 -0.70 7.77 4.56
CA HIS A 71 -0.03 8.82 3.79
C HIS A 71 1.47 8.56 3.77
N TYR A 72 1.97 8.06 2.65
CA TYR A 72 3.39 7.78 2.45
C TYR A 72 4.11 9.00 1.91
N LYS A 73 5.25 9.32 2.49
CA LYS A 73 6.20 10.28 1.97
C LYS A 73 7.58 9.65 1.84
N PHE A 74 8.01 9.50 0.60
CA PHE A 74 9.29 8.91 0.25
C PHE A 74 10.33 10.02 0.11
N PHE A 75 11.38 9.94 0.88
CA PHE A 75 12.53 10.83 0.79
C PHE A 75 13.64 10.11 0.07
N GLU A 76 13.82 10.43 -1.20
CA GLU A 76 14.78 9.78 -2.10
C GLU A 76 16.00 10.69 -2.35
N ARG A 77 17.16 10.09 -2.66
CA ARG A 77 18.36 10.87 -2.94
C ARG A 77 18.24 11.65 -4.24
N LYS A 78 18.69 12.90 -4.24
CA LYS A 78 18.80 13.73 -5.45
C LYS A 78 19.81 13.15 -6.45
N LYS A 79 20.92 12.59 -5.94
CA LYS A 79 22.01 12.01 -6.75
C LYS A 79 21.86 10.51 -6.85
N GLY A 80 21.97 9.96 -8.06
CA GLY A 80 21.92 8.52 -8.33
C GLY A 80 20.87 8.14 -9.37
N HIS A 81 20.74 6.84 -9.59
CA HIS A 81 19.71 6.31 -10.48
C HIS A 81 18.32 6.51 -9.86
N ARG A 82 17.45 7.19 -10.60
CA ARG A 82 16.06 7.37 -10.17
C ARG A 82 15.30 6.09 -10.41
N ARG A 83 14.70 5.58 -9.33
CA ARG A 83 13.86 4.40 -9.39
C ARG A 83 12.46 4.79 -9.87
N ASP A 84 11.78 3.88 -10.52
CA ASP A 84 10.37 4.05 -10.89
C ASP A 84 9.49 4.13 -9.63
N VAL A 85 8.60 5.12 -9.59
CA VAL A 85 7.69 5.40 -8.47
C VAL A 85 6.88 4.17 -8.08
N MET A 86 6.26 3.50 -9.06
CA MET A 86 5.42 2.33 -8.80
C MET A 86 6.24 1.13 -8.29
N ASN A 87 7.48 0.99 -8.76
CA ASN A 87 8.37 -0.05 -8.27
C ASN A 87 8.76 0.12 -6.80
N ILE A 88 8.82 1.37 -6.31
CA ILE A 88 9.14 1.66 -4.90
C ILE A 88 7.89 1.49 -4.05
N PHE A 89 6.80 2.16 -4.44
CA PHE A 89 5.59 2.29 -3.64
C PHE A 89 4.90 0.96 -3.40
N SER A 90 4.64 0.18 -4.46
CA SER A 90 3.83 -1.04 -4.36
C SER A 90 4.39 -2.08 -3.38
N LEU A 91 5.71 -2.16 -3.25
CA LEU A 91 6.34 -3.10 -2.34
C LEU A 91 6.45 -2.53 -0.92
N ALA A 92 6.73 -1.23 -0.79
CA ALA A 92 6.78 -0.54 0.49
C ALA A 92 5.41 -0.58 1.18
N ASP A 93 4.35 -0.33 0.42
CA ASP A 93 2.96 -0.40 0.86
C ASP A 93 2.66 -1.80 1.42
N LYS A 94 2.86 -2.84 0.62
CA LYS A 94 2.61 -4.22 1.06
C LYS A 94 3.38 -4.64 2.29
N PHE A 95 4.65 -4.27 2.41
CA PHE A 95 5.44 -4.62 3.59
C PHE A 95 5.00 -3.87 4.83
N PHE A 96 4.56 -2.62 4.68
CA PHE A 96 4.12 -1.80 5.78
C PHE A 96 2.74 -2.23 6.29
N GLU A 97 1.79 -2.54 5.39
CA GLU A 97 0.46 -3.06 5.75
C GLU A 97 0.57 -4.40 6.50
N ASP A 98 1.32 -5.37 5.96
CA ASP A 98 1.61 -6.62 6.66
C ASP A 98 2.24 -6.35 8.05
N ALA A 99 3.13 -5.36 8.14
CA ALA A 99 3.80 -5.01 9.39
C ALA A 99 2.86 -4.35 10.41
N LEU A 100 1.89 -3.53 9.98
CA LEU A 100 0.86 -2.95 10.84
C LEU A 100 0.02 -4.06 11.48
N GLN A 101 -0.41 -5.05 10.70
CA GLN A 101 -1.15 -6.21 11.19
C GLN A 101 -0.31 -7.05 12.15
N MET A 102 0.93 -7.40 11.79
CA MET A 102 1.83 -8.19 12.63
C MET A 102 2.26 -7.46 13.91
N ALA A 103 2.28 -6.15 13.91
CA ALA A 103 2.52 -5.33 15.11
C ALA A 103 1.27 -5.15 15.98
N GLY A 104 0.10 -5.57 15.50
CA GLY A 104 -1.19 -5.45 16.20
C GLY A 104 -1.71 -4.02 16.26
N VAL A 105 -1.35 -3.18 15.27
CA VAL A 105 -1.86 -1.81 15.11
C VAL A 105 -3.24 -1.83 14.45
N ILE A 106 -3.42 -2.72 13.46
CA ILE A 106 -4.69 -3.04 12.80
C ILE A 106 -4.95 -4.54 12.92
N GLU A 107 -6.20 -4.98 12.77
CA GLU A 107 -6.55 -6.41 12.82
C GLU A 107 -6.36 -7.10 11.46
N ASN A 108 -6.61 -6.36 10.36
CA ASN A 108 -6.47 -6.89 9.01
C ASN A 108 -6.01 -5.79 8.03
N ASP A 109 -5.49 -6.19 6.86
CA ASP A 109 -5.05 -5.32 5.77
C ASP A 109 -6.12 -5.23 4.64
N ASN A 110 -7.41 -5.40 4.99
CA ASN A 110 -8.53 -5.31 4.06
C ASN A 110 -9.16 -3.88 4.04
N PRO A 111 -10.10 -3.60 3.11
CA PRO A 111 -10.74 -2.28 3.00
C PRO A 111 -11.54 -1.82 4.23
N ASP A 112 -11.92 -2.74 5.15
CA ASP A 112 -12.57 -2.38 6.40
C ASP A 112 -11.60 -1.68 7.37
N TRP A 113 -10.28 -1.89 7.18
CA TRP A 113 -9.22 -1.34 8.01
C TRP A 113 -8.39 -0.28 7.29
N ILE A 114 -8.15 -0.43 5.98
CA ILE A 114 -7.38 0.52 5.16
C ILE A 114 -8.24 0.93 3.97
N GLU A 115 -8.74 2.16 4.00
CA GLU A 115 -9.62 2.70 2.96
C GLU A 115 -8.82 3.12 1.72
N ASN A 116 -7.66 3.73 1.95
CA ASN A 116 -6.86 4.30 0.87
C ASN A 116 -5.40 4.47 1.28
N THR A 117 -4.54 4.59 0.29
CA THR A 117 -3.14 4.98 0.45
C THR A 117 -2.82 6.15 -0.48
N THR A 118 -2.03 7.10 0.01
CA THR A 118 -1.51 8.21 -0.79
C THR A 118 0.01 8.22 -0.75
N HIS A 119 0.66 8.73 -1.78
CA HIS A 119 2.12 8.79 -1.80
C HIS A 119 2.64 10.09 -2.39
N GLU A 120 3.67 10.61 -1.75
CA GLU A 120 4.44 11.78 -2.16
C GLU A 120 5.92 11.44 -2.24
N PHE A 121 6.66 12.14 -3.10
CA PHE A 121 8.10 12.00 -3.25
C PHE A 121 8.79 13.32 -3.00
N ALA A 122 9.82 13.30 -2.16
CA ALA A 122 10.70 14.42 -1.89
C ALA A 122 12.15 14.03 -2.18
N TRP A 123 12.94 14.97 -2.69
CA TRP A 123 14.34 14.76 -3.05
C TRP A 123 15.25 15.41 -2.01
N ILE A 124 16.11 14.60 -1.42
CA ILE A 124 17.03 15.03 -0.35
C ILE A 124 18.49 14.74 -0.71
N ASP A 125 19.41 15.37 -0.01
CA ASP A 125 20.86 15.13 -0.16
C ASP A 125 21.38 14.08 0.83
N ASP A 126 20.59 13.75 1.86
CA ASP A 126 20.89 12.78 2.92
C ASP A 126 20.47 11.34 2.57
N GLU A 127 20.63 10.43 3.54
CA GLU A 127 20.18 9.05 3.42
C GLU A 127 18.66 8.97 3.25
N PRO A 128 18.17 8.16 2.30
CA PRO A 128 16.74 8.03 2.02
C PRO A 128 15.99 7.39 3.19
N TYR A 129 14.73 7.78 3.35
CA TYR A 129 13.83 7.21 4.34
C TYR A 129 12.37 7.37 3.91
N ILE A 130 11.46 6.70 4.61
CA ILE A 130 10.02 6.77 4.38
C ILE A 130 9.35 7.26 5.65
N GLU A 131 8.43 8.21 5.54
CA GLU A 131 7.47 8.55 6.59
C GLU A 131 6.10 8.06 6.18
N VAL A 132 5.36 7.49 7.14
CA VAL A 132 3.97 7.09 6.97
C VAL A 132 3.16 7.71 8.10
N GLU A 133 2.21 8.57 7.75
CA GLU A 133 1.22 9.12 8.67
C GLU A 133 -0.06 8.30 8.57
N ILE A 134 -0.72 8.03 9.69
CA ILE A 134 -1.92 7.20 9.78
C ILE A 134 -3.08 8.12 10.16
N GLU A 135 -4.03 8.31 9.25
CA GLU A 135 -5.24 9.09 9.47
C GLU A 135 -6.41 8.15 9.77
N GLU A 136 -6.98 8.21 10.98
CA GLU A 136 -8.22 7.51 11.30
C GLU A 136 -9.41 8.29 10.71
N ARG A 137 -10.18 7.64 9.85
CA ARG A 137 -11.37 8.25 9.24
C ARG A 137 -12.59 8.14 10.13
N GLY A 138 -12.70 7.09 10.94
CA GLY A 138 -13.77 6.85 11.89
C GLY A 138 -15.17 7.19 11.38
N THR A 139 -16.14 6.38 11.59
CA THR A 139 -17.54 6.77 11.37
C THR A 139 -17.94 7.85 12.39
N GLY A 140 -17.42 9.06 12.24
CA GLY A 140 -18.05 10.25 12.77
C GLY A 140 -19.31 10.45 11.96
N ASN A 141 -20.44 10.69 12.63
CA ASN A 141 -21.70 11.13 12.03
C ASN A 141 -21.48 12.47 11.31
N ASP A 142 -20.88 12.46 10.17
CA ASP A 142 -20.87 13.58 9.25
C ASP A 142 -21.82 13.23 8.08
N THR A 143 -23.05 13.61 8.28
CA THR A 143 -24.09 13.85 7.31
C THR A 143 -23.54 14.69 6.16
N GLU A 144 -22.92 14.06 5.14
CA GLU A 144 -22.81 14.58 3.77
C GLU A 144 -22.36 13.47 2.84
N SER A 145 -23.24 12.49 2.59
CA SER A 145 -23.13 11.61 1.41
C SER A 145 -24.42 11.70 0.61
N ASN A 146 -24.61 12.85 -0.02
CA ASN A 146 -25.64 13.09 -0.99
C ASN A 146 -25.03 13.14 -2.40
N ASP A 147 -24.43 12.08 -2.93
CA ASP A 147 -24.13 12.05 -4.36
C ASP A 147 -23.92 10.65 -4.98
N ILE A 148 -24.27 9.56 -4.31
CA ILE A 148 -24.24 8.24 -4.95
C ILE A 148 -25.61 7.54 -4.95
N LYS A 149 -26.71 8.28 -5.11
CA LYS A 149 -28.06 7.70 -5.24
C LYS A 149 -28.71 7.84 -6.62
N THR A 150 -27.97 8.25 -7.64
CA THR A 150 -28.58 8.52 -8.97
C THR A 150 -28.23 7.48 -10.04
N PHE A 151 -27.70 6.31 -9.71
CA PHE A 151 -27.36 5.31 -10.74
C PHE A 151 -28.14 3.98 -10.66
N LYS A 152 -29.18 3.87 -9.81
CA LYS A 152 -29.95 2.59 -9.69
C LYS A 152 -31.40 2.61 -10.18
N ASP A 153 -31.93 3.72 -10.69
CA ASP A 153 -33.34 3.78 -11.07
C ASP A 153 -33.67 4.00 -12.55
N THR A 154 -32.74 3.70 -13.48
CA THR A 154 -33.03 3.80 -14.91
C THR A 154 -32.80 2.49 -15.66
N GLN A 155 -33.18 1.34 -15.10
CA GLN A 155 -33.33 0.11 -15.86
C GLN A 155 -34.48 -0.75 -15.35
N LYS A 156 -35.70 -0.24 -15.49
CA LYS A 156 -36.91 -1.10 -15.60
C LYS A 156 -37.62 -0.71 -16.89
N GLY A 157 -37.54 -1.57 -17.89
CA GLY A 157 -38.38 -1.51 -19.09
C GLY A 157 -37.62 -1.81 -20.36
N HIS A 158 -37.42 -3.04 -20.73
CA HIS A 158 -37.96 -3.72 -21.90
C HIS A 158 -37.32 -5.09 -22.11
N HIS A 159 -38.15 -6.12 -22.02
CA HIS A 159 -37.90 -7.46 -22.54
C HIS A 159 -37.68 -7.39 -24.05
N THR A 160 -36.59 -7.96 -24.56
CA THR A 160 -36.57 -8.83 -25.73
C THR A 160 -35.32 -9.71 -25.71
N SER A 161 -35.56 -10.96 -26.00
CA SER A 161 -34.64 -12.09 -26.10
C SER A 161 -33.52 -11.87 -27.13
N GLY A 162 -32.31 -12.26 -26.80
CA GLY A 162 -31.16 -12.32 -27.72
C GLY A 162 -29.95 -12.96 -27.08
N SER A 163 -29.91 -14.30 -27.17
CA SER A 163 -28.75 -15.10 -26.80
C SER A 163 -27.53 -14.74 -27.64
N ILE A 164 -26.45 -14.28 -27.03
CA ILE A 164 -25.13 -14.28 -27.67
C ILE A 164 -24.10 -14.80 -26.65
N ARG A 165 -23.80 -16.10 -26.81
CA ARG A 165 -22.57 -16.68 -26.23
C ARG A 165 -21.37 -16.14 -27.00
N LYS A 166 -20.49 -15.39 -26.35
CA LYS A 166 -19.12 -15.13 -26.84
C LYS A 166 -18.16 -16.05 -26.12
N VAL A 167 -17.71 -17.03 -26.87
CA VAL A 167 -16.59 -17.92 -26.56
C VAL A 167 -15.28 -17.13 -26.74
N TRP A 168 -14.45 -17.09 -25.72
CA TRP A 168 -13.06 -16.64 -25.85
C TRP A 168 -12.24 -17.82 -26.36
N ARG A 169 -11.80 -17.76 -27.61
CA ARG A 169 -10.76 -18.63 -28.16
C ARG A 169 -9.39 -18.02 -27.89
N SER A 170 -8.56 -18.80 -27.22
CA SER A 170 -7.12 -18.65 -27.19
C SER A 170 -6.53 -18.98 -28.57
N GLU A 171 -5.91 -18.05 -29.24
CA GLU A 171 -5.03 -18.34 -30.36
C GLU A 171 -3.57 -18.17 -29.94
N VAL A 172 -2.93 -19.31 -29.75
CA VAL A 172 -1.50 -19.48 -29.77
C VAL A 172 -1.08 -19.49 -31.25
N ILE A 173 -0.29 -18.55 -31.69
CA ILE A 173 0.40 -18.63 -32.97
C ILE A 173 1.89 -18.73 -32.69
N GLY A 174 2.41 -19.94 -32.81
CA GLY A 174 3.80 -20.15 -33.13
C GLY A 174 4.01 -20.11 -34.63
N LYS A 175 5.18 -19.61 -35.06
CA LYS A 175 6.00 -20.07 -36.19
C LYS A 175 7.15 -19.06 -36.44
N ASN A 176 8.36 -19.59 -36.25
CA ASN A 176 9.39 -19.88 -37.30
C ASN A 176 9.97 -18.68 -38.06
N LEU A 177 11.20 -18.35 -37.82
CA LEU A 177 12.44 -18.67 -38.59
C LEU A 177 13.59 -17.97 -37.92
#